data_04bfbd2a0125d6389854845cb9a57579
#
_entry.id   04bfbd2a0125d6389854845cb9a57579
#
_cell.length_a   1.000
_cell.length_b   1.000
_cell.length_c   1.000
_cell.angle_alpha   90.00
_cell.angle_beta   90.00
_cell.angle_gamma   90.00
#
_symmetry.space_group_name_H-M   'P 1'
#
loop_
_entity.id
_entity.type
_entity.pdbx_description
1 polymer ?
#
loop_
_entity_poly.entity_id
_entity_poly.type
_entity_poly.pdbx_seq_one_letter_code
_entity_poly.pdbx_strand_id
1 'polypeptide(L)'
;MAYLFGHFDVGDYDQWKQMFDSDPAGRVQAGKGHVVYRSVENPSDVFVAVEFGSADDAKSFRERLLASPALDNVDVKTPPTVVEQADAATY
;
A
#
# COMPACT_ATOMS: atom_id res chain seq x y z
N MET A 1 0.65 16.24 -0.55
CA MET A 1 0.22 14.96 -1.12
C MET A 1 -0.08 14.00 0.00
N ALA A 2 -1.13 13.23 -0.16
CA ALA A 2 -1.51 12.22 0.81
C ALA A 2 -1.13 10.84 0.31
N TYR A 3 -0.87 9.94 1.22
CA TYR A 3 -0.48 8.58 0.91
C TYR A 3 -1.27 7.62 1.77
N LEU A 4 -1.49 6.42 1.25
CA LEU A 4 -1.95 5.29 2.04
C LEU A 4 -0.73 4.38 2.25
N PHE A 5 -0.34 4.21 3.52
CA PHE A 5 0.86 3.47 3.90
C PHE A 5 0.48 2.21 4.67
N GLY A 6 1.14 1.11 4.38
CA GLY A 6 0.95 -0.13 5.11
C GLY A 6 2.20 -0.99 5.13
N HIS A 7 2.29 -1.88 6.11
CA HIS A 7 3.35 -2.87 6.25
C HIS A 7 2.71 -4.23 6.42
N PHE A 8 3.13 -5.19 5.59
CA PHE A 8 2.54 -6.52 5.55
C PHE A 8 3.60 -7.59 5.42
N ASP A 9 3.38 -8.74 6.07
CA ASP A 9 4.09 -9.97 5.74
C ASP A 9 3.26 -10.69 4.68
N VAL A 10 3.81 -10.79 3.47
CA VAL A 10 3.08 -11.34 2.32
C VAL A 10 3.47 -12.79 2.01
N GLY A 11 4.41 -13.35 2.76
CA GLY A 11 4.92 -14.70 2.51
C GLY A 11 5.75 -14.75 1.23
N ASP A 12 5.14 -15.16 0.12
CA ASP A 12 5.80 -15.19 -1.18
C ASP A 12 5.59 -13.85 -1.90
N TYR A 13 6.67 -13.09 -2.07
CA TYR A 13 6.60 -11.77 -2.70
C TYR A 13 6.08 -11.85 -4.13
N ASP A 14 6.54 -12.80 -4.92
CA ASP A 14 6.18 -12.88 -6.34
C ASP A 14 4.69 -13.17 -6.53
N GLN A 15 4.13 -14.06 -5.71
CA GLN A 15 2.69 -14.34 -5.71
C GLN A 15 1.89 -13.12 -5.27
N TRP A 16 2.32 -12.47 -4.19
CA TRP A 16 1.66 -11.26 -3.73
C TRP A 16 1.70 -10.16 -4.78
N LYS A 17 2.85 -9.99 -5.44
CA LYS A 17 3.02 -8.94 -6.45
C LYS A 17 2.09 -9.16 -7.65
N GLN A 18 1.84 -10.40 -8.05
CA GLN A 18 0.87 -10.71 -9.09
C GLN A 18 -0.54 -10.27 -8.69
N MET A 19 -0.94 -10.55 -7.44
CA MET A 19 -2.23 -10.11 -6.92
C MET A 19 -2.28 -8.58 -6.85
N PHE A 20 -1.23 -7.94 -6.37
CA PHE A 20 -1.14 -6.49 -6.28
C PHE A 20 -1.28 -5.83 -7.65
N ASP A 21 -0.60 -6.37 -8.66
CA ASP A 21 -0.65 -5.86 -10.03
C ASP A 21 -2.01 -6.08 -10.69
N SER A 22 -2.80 -7.07 -10.22
CA SER A 22 -4.17 -7.30 -10.71
C SER A 22 -5.13 -6.21 -10.28
N ASP A 23 -4.73 -5.38 -9.31
CA ASP A 23 -5.45 -4.17 -8.89
C ASP A 23 -6.88 -4.43 -8.38
N PRO A 24 -7.05 -5.31 -7.37
CA PRO A 24 -8.40 -5.75 -6.96
C PRO A 24 -9.27 -4.64 -6.39
N ALA A 25 -8.68 -3.56 -5.86
CA ALA A 25 -9.43 -2.44 -5.28
C ALA A 25 -9.49 -1.20 -6.18
N GLY A 26 -8.94 -1.27 -7.39
CA GLY A 26 -8.95 -0.13 -8.33
C GLY A 26 -7.95 0.97 -8.00
N ARG A 27 -6.79 0.59 -7.46
CA ARG A 27 -5.73 1.53 -7.05
C ARG A 27 -5.25 2.41 -8.21
N VAL A 28 -5.11 1.83 -9.40
CA VAL A 28 -4.52 2.53 -10.55
C VAL A 28 -5.39 3.71 -10.98
N GLN A 29 -6.71 3.58 -10.88
CA GLN A 29 -7.62 4.69 -11.23
C GLN A 29 -7.75 5.70 -10.10
N ALA A 30 -7.69 5.25 -8.85
CA ALA A 30 -7.92 6.11 -7.69
C ALA A 30 -6.68 6.91 -7.31
N GLY A 31 -5.50 6.32 -7.46
CA GLY A 31 -4.24 6.91 -7.02
C GLY A 31 -3.45 7.54 -8.15
N LYS A 32 -2.32 8.14 -7.79
CA LYS A 32 -1.40 8.78 -8.73
C LYS A 32 -0.14 7.96 -8.96
N GLY A 33 0.15 7.03 -8.08
CA GLY A 33 1.32 6.17 -8.18
C GLY A 33 1.52 5.40 -6.88
N HIS A 34 2.54 4.54 -6.88
CA HIS A 34 2.86 3.78 -5.67
C HIS A 34 4.35 3.51 -5.60
N VAL A 35 4.81 3.19 -4.41
CA VAL A 35 6.15 2.63 -4.17
C VAL A 35 5.99 1.43 -3.26
N VAL A 36 6.68 0.35 -3.61
CA VAL A 36 6.76 -0.85 -2.78
C VAL A 36 8.20 -1.01 -2.34
N TYR A 37 8.42 -1.08 -1.04
CA TYR A 37 9.71 -1.42 -0.47
C TYR A 37 9.65 -2.83 0.10
N ARG A 38 10.74 -3.54 0.02
CA ARG A 38 10.86 -4.88 0.59
C ARG A 38 12.03 -4.89 1.55
N SER A 39 11.85 -5.51 2.72
CA SER A 39 12.94 -5.62 3.68
C SER A 39 14.09 -6.42 3.07
N VAL A 40 15.31 -5.89 3.21
CA VAL A 40 16.51 -6.58 2.73
C VAL A 40 16.78 -7.82 3.58
N GLU A 41 16.50 -7.75 4.87
CA GLU A 41 16.76 -8.85 5.81
C GLU A 41 15.64 -9.88 5.81
N ASN A 42 14.40 -9.45 5.56
CA ASN A 42 13.23 -10.32 5.53
C ASN A 42 12.40 -10.03 4.28
N PRO A 43 12.68 -10.70 3.15
CA PRO A 43 12.05 -10.37 1.86
C PRO A 43 10.55 -10.59 1.79
N SER A 44 9.93 -11.27 2.77
CA SER A 44 8.48 -11.39 2.84
C SER A 44 7.80 -10.17 3.46
N ASP A 45 8.54 -9.27 4.08
CA ASP A 45 8.01 -8.01 4.60
C ASP A 45 8.02 -6.95 3.51
N VAL A 46 6.86 -6.37 3.25
CA VAL A 46 6.70 -5.30 2.27
C VAL A 46 6.09 -4.06 2.90
N PHE A 47 6.51 -2.90 2.42
CA PHE A 47 6.02 -1.60 2.83
C PHE A 47 5.48 -0.92 1.58
N VAL A 48 4.21 -0.56 1.60
CA VAL A 48 3.53 -0.01 0.41
C VAL A 48 3.10 1.42 0.72
N ALA A 49 3.40 2.33 -0.19
CA ALA A 49 2.91 3.70 -0.15
C ALA A 49 2.22 4.02 -1.47
N VAL A 50 0.93 4.32 -1.41
CA VAL A 50 0.15 4.73 -2.59
C VAL A 50 -0.14 6.21 -2.48
N GLU A 51 0.19 6.96 -3.52
CA GLU A 51 0.00 8.41 -3.55
C GLU A 51 -1.38 8.77 -4.06
N PHE A 52 -2.03 9.73 -3.40
CA PHE A 52 -3.34 10.26 -3.79
C PHE A 52 -3.29 11.79 -3.86
N GLY A 53 -4.24 12.37 -4.61
CA GLY A 53 -4.36 13.81 -4.74
C GLY A 53 -4.83 14.52 -3.48
N SER A 54 -5.51 13.79 -2.59
CA SER A 54 -6.01 14.35 -1.33
C SER A 54 -6.13 13.27 -0.26
N ALA A 55 -6.22 13.68 1.00
CA ALA A 55 -6.46 12.76 2.11
C ALA A 55 -7.83 12.10 1.99
N ASP A 56 -8.83 12.81 1.48
CA ASP A 56 -10.18 12.26 1.29
C ASP A 56 -10.18 11.13 0.26
N ASP A 57 -9.43 11.29 -0.84
CA ASP A 57 -9.27 10.24 -1.85
C ASP A 57 -8.59 9.01 -1.24
N ALA A 58 -7.56 9.21 -0.44
CA ALA A 58 -6.87 8.11 0.25
C ALA A 58 -7.80 7.38 1.21
N LYS A 59 -8.62 8.10 1.97
CA LYS A 59 -9.58 7.51 2.89
C LYS A 59 -10.65 6.70 2.17
N SER A 60 -11.16 7.21 1.05
CA SER A 60 -12.16 6.52 0.23
C SER A 60 -11.58 5.22 -0.35
N PHE A 61 -10.35 5.28 -0.84
CA PHE A 61 -9.68 4.07 -1.34
C PHE A 61 -9.44 3.07 -0.22
N ARG A 62 -9.05 3.51 0.97
CA ARG A 62 -8.82 2.64 2.11
C ARG A 62 -10.08 1.82 2.44
N GLU A 63 -11.26 2.45 2.40
CA GLU A 63 -12.52 1.74 2.63
C GLU A 63 -12.75 0.64 1.62
N ARG A 64 -12.48 0.91 0.33
CA ARG A 64 -12.60 -0.11 -0.72
C ARG A 64 -11.58 -1.22 -0.55
N LEU A 65 -10.35 -0.87 -0.17
CA LEU A 65 -9.29 -1.85 0.07
C LEU A 65 -9.67 -2.81 1.20
N LEU A 66 -10.16 -2.27 2.32
CA LEU A 66 -10.56 -3.08 3.45
C LEU A 66 -11.78 -3.97 3.17
N ALA A 67 -12.63 -3.56 2.24
CA ALA A 67 -13.78 -4.34 1.80
C ALA A 67 -13.42 -5.37 0.71
N SER A 68 -12.23 -5.29 0.14
CA SER A 68 -11.77 -6.19 -0.93
C SER A 68 -11.02 -7.39 -0.35
N PRO A 69 -10.81 -8.47 -1.14
CA PRO A 69 -10.00 -9.60 -0.70
C PRO A 69 -8.50 -9.36 -0.72
N ALA A 70 -8.05 -8.15 -1.03
CA ALA A 70 -6.62 -7.86 -1.23
C ALA A 70 -5.76 -8.16 0.00
N LEU A 71 -6.30 -8.07 1.20
CA LEU A 71 -5.57 -8.29 2.46
C LEU A 71 -5.87 -9.65 3.10
N ASP A 72 -6.65 -10.53 2.44
CA ASP A 72 -7.10 -11.78 3.04
C ASP A 72 -5.95 -12.78 3.29
N ASN A 73 -4.92 -12.75 2.46
CA ASN A 73 -3.82 -13.71 2.50
C ASN A 73 -2.51 -13.11 2.99
N VAL A 74 -2.56 -11.95 3.64
CA VAL A 74 -1.38 -11.29 4.17
C VAL A 74 -1.52 -11.09 5.68
N ASP A 75 -0.38 -11.06 6.37
CA ASP A 75 -0.33 -10.73 7.79
C ASP A 75 -0.08 -9.22 7.89
N VAL A 76 -1.08 -8.49 8.39
CA VAL A 76 -1.03 -7.04 8.50
C VAL A 76 -0.19 -6.67 9.73
N LYS A 77 0.97 -6.05 9.50
CA LYS A 77 1.86 -5.56 10.56
C LYS A 77 1.52 -4.13 10.93
N THR A 78 1.31 -3.28 9.92
CA THR A 78 0.79 -1.93 10.09
C THR A 78 -0.43 -1.80 9.20
N PRO A 79 -1.62 -1.58 9.75
CA PRO A 79 -2.83 -1.41 8.93
C PRO A 79 -2.70 -0.25 7.95
N PRO A 80 -3.42 -0.28 6.83
CA PRO A 80 -3.42 0.84 5.89
C PRO A 80 -3.80 2.14 6.59
N THR A 81 -2.86 3.09 6.59
CA THR A 81 -2.97 4.36 7.32
C THR A 81 -2.80 5.51 6.36
N VAL A 82 -3.71 6.47 6.42
CA VAL A 82 -3.59 7.70 5.62
C VAL A 82 -2.57 8.60 6.30
N VAL A 83 -1.54 8.97 5.53
CA VAL A 83 -0.45 9.82 6.02
C VAL A 83 -0.21 10.95 5.05
N GLU A 84 0.43 12.01 5.51
CA GLU A 84 0.92 13.08 4.65
C GLU A 84 2.42 13.21 4.82
N GLN A 85 3.10 13.68 3.78
CA GLN A 85 4.52 13.92 3.87
C GLN A 85 4.75 15.18 4.70
N ALA A 86 5.39 15.02 5.85
CA ALA A 86 5.64 16.12 6.78
C ALA A 86 7.02 16.75 6.56
N ASP A 87 7.97 15.97 6.05
CA ASP A 87 9.33 16.45 5.81
C ASP A 87 10.02 15.55 4.79
N ALA A 88 10.91 16.12 4.01
CA ALA A 88 11.80 15.40 3.12
C ALA A 88 13.05 16.23 2.89
N ALA A 89 14.19 15.57 2.73
CA ALA A 89 15.46 16.22 2.46
C ALA A 89 16.32 15.33 1.54
N THR A 90 17.23 15.98 0.84
CA THR A 90 18.27 15.31 0.05
C THR A 90 19.63 15.65 0.67
N TYR A 91 20.45 14.65 0.86
CA TYR A 91 21.77 14.85 1.44
C TYR A 91 22.86 14.86 0.39
#